data_4ade8b2e12a99be3b91bab9fe2050265
#
_entry.id   4ade8b2e12a99be3b91bab9fe2050265
#
_cell.length_a   1.000
_cell.length_b   1.000
_cell.length_c   1.000
_cell.angle_alpha   90.00
_cell.angle_beta   90.00
_cell.angle_gamma   90.00
#
_symmetry.space_group_name_H-M   'P 1'
#
loop_
_entity.id
_entity.type
_entity.pdbx_description
1 polymer ?
#
loop_
_entity_poly.entity_id
_entity_poly.type
_entity_poly.pdbx_seq_one_letter_code
_entity_poly.pdbx_strand_id
1 'polypeptide(L)'
;ISLGLVGSEMCIRDRHDTYGFPIDLTLEMAQEAGLEVDMDGFNDAMGEQRRRAKADNQAKKHGHTDLSLYRDWVDNNPTVFTGFEELTSDAHVIGLVRGGEKVDQVHEGEQVEVILDHPPLYAEAGGQMADRGRIMAGESLLEVNDVQKIGKKLWVHKATVTAGGLDLGMS
;
A
#
# COMPACT_ATOMS: atom_id res chain seq x y z
N ILE A 1 -4.12 24.11 -42.69
CA ILE A 1 -3.75 22.69 -42.65
C ILE A 1 -3.96 22.26 -41.24
N SER A 2 -5.16 21.71 -40.97
CA SER A 2 -5.41 21.02 -39.68
C SER A 2 -4.58 19.75 -39.69
N LEU A 3 -3.41 19.82 -39.12
CA LEU A 3 -2.68 18.63 -38.68
C LEU A 3 -3.37 18.17 -37.39
N GLY A 4 -4.37 17.29 -37.56
CA GLY A 4 -4.95 16.53 -36.49
C GLY A 4 -3.85 15.67 -35.86
N LEU A 5 -3.23 16.18 -34.82
CA LEU A 5 -2.22 15.52 -34.03
C LEU A 5 -2.93 14.57 -33.05
N VAL A 6 -3.46 13.47 -33.57
CA VAL A 6 -3.88 12.30 -32.71
C VAL A 6 -2.71 11.79 -31.86
N GLY A 7 -1.48 12.21 -32.14
CA GLY A 7 -0.31 11.92 -31.31
C GLY A 7 0.03 12.97 -30.26
N SER A 8 -0.53 14.19 -30.31
CA SER A 8 -0.15 15.28 -29.40
C SER A 8 -0.85 15.23 -28.06
N GLU A 9 -2.07 14.75 -28.00
CA GLU A 9 -2.83 14.58 -26.75
C GLU A 9 -2.15 13.56 -25.84
N MET A 10 -1.69 12.47 -26.41
CA MET A 10 -0.91 11.47 -25.68
C MET A 10 0.44 12.04 -25.23
N CYS A 11 1.11 12.84 -26.06
CA CYS A 11 2.37 13.48 -25.69
C CYS A 11 2.20 14.54 -24.60
N ILE A 12 1.12 15.31 -24.58
CA ILE A 12 0.84 16.32 -23.54
C ILE A 12 0.52 15.62 -22.20
N ARG A 13 -0.32 14.60 -22.24
CA ARG A 13 -0.64 13.79 -21.08
C ARG A 13 0.63 13.12 -20.51
N ASP A 14 1.44 12.51 -21.35
CA ASP A 14 2.65 11.80 -20.91
C ASP A 14 3.69 12.75 -20.32
N ARG A 15 3.81 13.99 -20.84
CA ARG A 15 4.66 15.03 -20.24
C ARG A 15 4.18 15.45 -18.87
N HIS A 16 2.88 15.63 -18.69
CA HIS A 16 2.28 15.99 -17.42
C HIS A 16 2.44 14.85 -16.40
N ASP A 17 2.10 13.61 -16.79
CA ASP A 17 2.08 12.47 -15.88
C ASP A 17 3.47 11.92 -15.54
N THR A 18 4.34 11.81 -16.55
CA THR A 18 5.65 11.17 -16.39
C THR A 18 6.69 12.16 -15.90
N TYR A 19 6.61 13.41 -16.36
CA TYR A 19 7.64 14.41 -16.07
C TYR A 19 7.14 15.56 -15.19
N GLY A 20 5.87 15.52 -14.76
CA GLY A 20 5.27 16.60 -13.95
C GLY A 20 5.22 17.96 -14.63
N PHE A 21 5.25 18.00 -15.98
CA PHE A 21 5.31 19.24 -16.72
C PHE A 21 3.95 19.95 -16.69
N PRO A 22 3.86 21.19 -16.17
CA PRO A 22 2.59 21.90 -16.05
C PRO A 22 1.90 22.11 -17.39
N ILE A 23 0.59 21.88 -17.43
CA ILE A 23 -0.20 22.04 -18.66
C ILE A 23 -0.16 23.50 -19.15
N ASP A 24 -0.13 24.46 -18.24
CA ASP A 24 -0.11 25.89 -18.57
C ASP A 24 1.11 26.27 -19.41
N LEU A 25 2.28 25.72 -19.07
CA LEU A 25 3.51 25.90 -19.87
C LEU A 25 3.42 25.25 -21.26
N THR A 26 2.73 24.11 -21.35
CA THR A 26 2.49 23.45 -22.63
C THR A 26 1.60 24.32 -23.52
N LEU A 27 0.57 24.96 -22.96
CA LEU A 27 -0.32 25.87 -23.66
C LEU A 27 0.42 27.12 -24.15
N GLU A 28 1.25 27.75 -23.33
CA GLU A 28 2.08 28.89 -23.71
C GLU A 28 3.00 28.54 -24.89
N MET A 29 3.74 27.43 -24.77
CA MET A 29 4.64 26.97 -25.84
C MET A 29 3.90 26.65 -27.15
N ALA A 30 2.71 26.05 -27.06
CA ALA A 30 1.88 25.77 -28.24
C ALA A 30 1.39 27.06 -28.89
N GLN A 31 0.95 28.03 -28.10
CA GLN A 31 0.49 29.32 -28.56
C GLN A 31 1.63 30.10 -29.24
N GLU A 32 2.84 30.12 -28.70
CA GLU A 32 4.03 30.72 -29.30
C GLU A 32 4.39 30.05 -30.63
N ALA A 33 4.17 28.74 -30.74
CA ALA A 33 4.40 27.97 -31.97
C ALA A 33 3.23 28.07 -32.98
N GLY A 34 2.16 28.80 -32.66
CA GLY A 34 0.96 28.92 -33.51
C GLY A 34 0.15 27.61 -33.62
N LEU A 35 0.24 26.76 -32.59
CA LEU A 35 -0.47 25.49 -32.51
C LEU A 35 -1.66 25.59 -31.55
N GLU A 36 -2.76 24.94 -31.92
CA GLU A 36 -3.91 24.78 -31.04
C GLU A 36 -3.80 23.44 -30.26
N VAL A 37 -4.13 23.49 -28.98
CA VAL A 37 -4.15 22.33 -28.09
C VAL A 37 -5.60 21.92 -27.87
N ASP A 38 -5.93 20.64 -28.10
CA ASP A 38 -7.22 20.07 -27.76
C ASP A 38 -7.31 19.82 -26.24
N MET A 39 -7.85 20.81 -25.55
CA MET A 39 -8.04 20.76 -24.09
C MET A 39 -9.14 19.78 -23.68
N ASP A 40 -10.14 19.57 -24.51
CA ASP A 40 -11.23 18.63 -24.22
C ASP A 40 -10.71 17.20 -24.26
N GLY A 41 -9.95 16.84 -25.30
CA GLY A 41 -9.27 15.55 -25.38
C GLY A 41 -8.28 15.31 -24.26
N PHE A 42 -7.53 16.34 -23.84
CA PHE A 42 -6.64 16.24 -22.67
C PHE A 42 -7.42 15.97 -21.38
N ASN A 43 -8.49 16.71 -21.13
CA ASN A 43 -9.31 16.54 -19.93
C ASN A 43 -9.98 15.15 -19.88
N ASP A 44 -10.44 14.64 -21.03
CA ASP A 44 -11.02 13.31 -21.15
C ASP A 44 -9.98 12.21 -20.85
N ALA A 45 -8.77 12.33 -21.41
CA ALA A 45 -7.67 11.40 -21.16
C ALA A 45 -7.24 11.40 -19.67
N MET A 46 -7.15 12.58 -19.07
CA MET A 46 -6.87 12.71 -17.62
C MET A 46 -8.00 12.18 -16.75
N GLY A 47 -9.26 12.35 -17.19
CA GLY A 47 -10.44 11.78 -16.54
C GLY A 47 -10.42 10.24 -16.54
N GLU A 48 -10.04 9.65 -17.66
CA GLU A 48 -9.92 8.19 -17.78
C GLU A 48 -8.79 7.63 -16.92
N GLN A 49 -7.65 8.31 -16.90
CA GLN A 49 -6.52 7.92 -16.04
C GLN A 49 -6.90 7.97 -14.56
N ARG A 50 -7.56 9.05 -14.11
CA ARG A 50 -8.07 9.14 -12.72
C ARG A 50 -9.05 8.02 -12.39
N ARG A 51 -9.89 7.60 -13.36
CA ARG A 51 -10.81 6.46 -13.19
C ARG A 51 -10.04 5.14 -13.07
N ARG A 52 -9.01 4.91 -13.91
CA ARG A 52 -8.13 3.72 -13.82
C ARG A 52 -7.39 3.68 -12.49
N ALA A 53 -6.76 4.77 -12.08
CA ALA A 53 -6.08 4.86 -10.80
C ALA A 53 -7.02 4.62 -9.60
N LYS A 54 -8.27 5.12 -9.66
CA LYS A 54 -9.30 4.81 -8.66
C LYS A 54 -9.71 3.33 -8.68
N ALA A 55 -9.87 2.74 -9.88
CA ALA A 55 -10.24 1.34 -10.01
C ALA A 55 -9.11 0.43 -9.50
N ASP A 56 -7.85 0.73 -9.80
CA ASP A 56 -6.68 0.00 -9.29
C ASP A 56 -6.56 0.13 -7.76
N ASN A 57 -6.78 1.32 -7.23
CA ASN A 57 -6.84 1.53 -5.78
C ASN A 57 -8.02 0.82 -5.13
N GLN A 58 -9.18 0.74 -5.81
CA GLN A 58 -10.32 -0.02 -5.32
C GLN A 58 -10.08 -1.53 -5.45
N ALA A 59 -9.47 -2.01 -6.52
CA ALA A 59 -9.10 -3.42 -6.67
C ALA A 59 -8.07 -3.85 -5.60
N LYS A 60 -7.11 -2.98 -5.28
CA LYS A 60 -6.18 -3.19 -4.15
C LYS A 60 -6.86 -3.08 -2.78
N LYS A 61 -7.95 -2.31 -2.67
CA LYS A 61 -8.79 -2.20 -1.47
C LYS A 61 -9.81 -3.34 -1.31
N HIS A 62 -9.96 -4.25 -2.26
CA HIS A 62 -10.85 -5.42 -2.16
C HIS A 62 -10.33 -6.57 -1.30
N GLY A 63 -9.32 -6.34 -0.46
CA GLY A 63 -9.35 -6.92 0.85
C GLY A 63 -10.14 -5.94 1.73
N HIS A 64 -11.44 -6.09 1.82
CA HIS A 64 -12.23 -5.45 2.88
C HIS A 64 -11.73 -6.03 4.20
N THR A 65 -10.65 -5.45 4.69
CA THR A 65 -10.26 -5.60 6.07
C THR A 65 -11.38 -4.89 6.84
N ASP A 66 -12.24 -5.66 7.46
CA ASP A 66 -13.29 -5.10 8.30
C ASP A 66 -12.60 -4.34 9.43
N LEU A 67 -12.55 -3.01 9.30
CA LEU A 67 -11.88 -2.14 10.27
C LEU A 67 -12.45 -2.32 11.69
N SER A 68 -13.66 -2.85 11.81
CA SER A 68 -14.27 -3.18 13.09
C SER A 68 -13.50 -4.27 13.83
N LEU A 69 -12.90 -5.20 13.08
CA LEU A 69 -12.07 -6.29 13.63
C LEU A 69 -10.83 -5.78 14.38
N TYR A 70 -10.23 -4.68 13.86
CA TYR A 70 -8.97 -4.12 14.39
C TYR A 70 -9.19 -2.98 15.40
N ARG A 71 -10.44 -2.54 15.57
CA ARG A 71 -10.75 -1.38 16.42
C ARG A 71 -10.21 -1.54 17.83
N ASP A 72 -10.37 -2.72 18.42
CA ASP A 72 -9.92 -2.99 19.79
C ASP A 72 -8.40 -2.79 19.94
N TRP A 73 -7.61 -3.25 18.96
CA TRP A 73 -6.15 -3.05 18.97
C TRP A 73 -5.75 -1.61 18.71
N VAL A 74 -6.44 -0.92 17.78
CA VAL A 74 -6.18 0.49 17.48
C VAL A 74 -6.45 1.38 18.71
N ASP A 75 -7.51 1.08 19.45
CA ASP A 75 -7.95 1.90 20.59
C ASP A 75 -7.18 1.56 21.89
N ASN A 76 -6.87 0.29 22.13
CA ASN A 76 -6.34 -0.17 23.41
C ASN A 76 -4.86 -0.54 23.40
N ASN A 77 -4.33 -1.01 22.26
CA ASN A 77 -2.95 -1.50 22.13
C ASN A 77 -2.30 -0.94 20.85
N PRO A 78 -2.01 0.37 20.80
CA PRO A 78 -1.30 0.93 19.66
C PRO A 78 0.11 0.31 19.59
N THR A 79 0.51 -0.09 18.39
CA THR A 79 1.86 -0.61 18.14
C THR A 79 2.89 0.52 18.13
N VAL A 80 4.08 0.27 18.65
CA VAL A 80 5.20 1.20 18.65
C VAL A 80 6.18 0.80 17.54
N PHE A 81 6.23 1.58 16.47
CA PHE A 81 7.14 1.29 15.35
C PHE A 81 8.60 1.58 15.71
N THR A 82 9.47 0.58 15.60
CA THR A 82 10.91 0.66 15.94
C THR A 82 11.82 0.75 14.70
N GLY A 83 11.30 0.54 13.51
CA GLY A 83 12.06 0.41 12.26
C GLY A 83 12.83 1.66 11.78
N PHE A 84 12.76 2.78 12.51
CA PHE A 84 13.65 3.92 12.24
C PHE A 84 15.05 3.72 12.84
N GLU A 85 15.18 2.90 13.88
CA GLU A 85 16.41 2.73 14.64
C GLU A 85 16.93 1.29 14.54
N GLU A 86 16.04 0.31 14.30
CA GLU A 86 16.35 -1.11 14.38
C GLU A 86 15.86 -1.86 13.14
N LEU A 87 16.66 -2.81 12.65
CA LEU A 87 16.27 -3.75 11.59
C LEU A 87 15.63 -5.02 12.15
N THR A 88 15.87 -5.31 13.43
CA THR A 88 15.32 -6.43 14.18
C THR A 88 14.85 -5.93 15.53
N SER A 89 13.73 -6.43 16.00
CA SER A 89 13.15 -6.05 17.29
C SER A 89 12.60 -7.28 17.98
N ASP A 90 12.78 -7.36 19.28
CA ASP A 90 12.05 -8.32 20.11
C ASP A 90 10.64 -7.77 20.30
N ALA A 91 9.64 -8.58 19.95
CA ALA A 91 8.25 -8.17 19.97
C ALA A 91 7.33 -9.30 20.44
N HIS A 92 6.18 -8.93 20.97
CA HIS A 92 5.14 -9.88 21.36
C HIS A 92 4.00 -9.88 20.34
N VAL A 93 3.45 -11.06 20.09
CA VAL A 93 2.25 -11.24 19.27
C VAL A 93 1.03 -10.81 20.07
N ILE A 94 0.47 -9.64 19.74
CA ILE A 94 -0.72 -9.09 20.41
C ILE A 94 -2.01 -9.39 19.66
N GLY A 95 -1.93 -9.91 18.43
CA GLY A 95 -3.10 -10.30 17.66
C GLY A 95 -2.77 -11.15 16.46
N LEU A 96 -3.67 -12.10 16.17
CA LEU A 96 -3.65 -12.96 15.00
C LEU A 96 -5.01 -12.89 14.30
N VAL A 97 -4.99 -12.73 12.98
CA VAL A 97 -6.19 -12.71 12.15
C VAL A 97 -5.99 -13.65 10.96
N ARG A 98 -6.93 -14.57 10.77
CA ARG A 98 -6.94 -15.52 9.66
C ARG A 98 -8.28 -15.48 8.96
N GLY A 99 -8.25 -15.18 7.64
CA GLY A 99 -9.47 -15.14 6.83
C GLY A 99 -10.50 -14.09 7.27
N GLY A 100 -10.07 -13.04 7.99
CA GLY A 100 -10.96 -11.99 8.51
C GLY A 100 -11.54 -12.31 9.90
N GLU A 101 -11.05 -13.32 10.58
CA GLU A 101 -11.46 -13.70 11.93
C GLU A 101 -10.28 -13.66 12.90
N LYS A 102 -10.51 -13.22 14.15
CA LYS A 102 -9.51 -13.28 15.22
C LYS A 102 -9.30 -14.75 15.60
N VAL A 103 -8.04 -15.15 15.69
CA VAL A 103 -7.65 -16.51 16.11
C VAL A 103 -6.58 -16.43 17.17
N ASP A 104 -6.50 -17.46 18.01
CA ASP A 104 -5.49 -17.55 19.08
C ASP A 104 -4.25 -18.33 18.62
N GLN A 105 -4.37 -19.10 17.54
CA GLN A 105 -3.30 -19.97 17.05
C GLN A 105 -3.36 -20.12 15.52
N VAL A 106 -2.20 -20.25 14.90
CA VAL A 106 -2.03 -20.58 13.47
C VAL A 106 -0.97 -21.66 13.26
N HIS A 107 -1.09 -22.41 12.17
CA HIS A 107 -0.26 -23.57 11.86
C HIS A 107 0.51 -23.39 10.55
N GLU A 108 1.48 -24.27 10.34
CA GLU A 108 2.30 -24.30 9.13
C GLU A 108 1.44 -24.36 7.84
N GLY A 109 1.82 -23.57 6.85
CA GLY A 109 1.13 -23.42 5.56
C GLY A 109 -0.01 -22.40 5.55
N GLU A 110 -0.41 -21.86 6.71
CA GLU A 110 -1.49 -20.89 6.79
C GLU A 110 -1.01 -19.47 6.49
N GLN A 111 -1.90 -18.68 5.86
CA GLN A 111 -1.74 -17.24 5.72
C GLN A 111 -2.41 -16.54 6.89
N VAL A 112 -1.69 -15.62 7.52
CA VAL A 112 -2.13 -14.95 8.74
C VAL A 112 -1.73 -13.47 8.69
N GLU A 113 -2.52 -12.64 9.33
CA GLU A 113 -2.17 -11.27 9.65
C GLU A 113 -1.72 -11.22 11.12
N VAL A 114 -0.46 -10.85 11.34
CA VAL A 114 0.16 -10.79 12.65
C VAL A 114 0.26 -9.34 13.11
N ILE A 115 -0.15 -9.08 14.33
CA ILE A 115 -0.04 -7.79 14.99
C ILE A 115 0.98 -7.94 16.11
N LEU A 116 2.04 -7.12 16.05
CA LEU A 116 3.12 -7.07 17.02
C LEU A 116 3.04 -5.77 17.81
N ASP A 117 3.48 -5.80 19.08
CA ASP A 117 3.58 -4.58 19.91
C ASP A 117 4.69 -3.64 19.42
N HIS A 118 5.86 -4.17 19.02
CA HIS A 118 7.03 -3.42 18.57
C HIS A 118 7.51 -3.87 17.17
N PRO A 119 6.78 -3.52 16.08
CA PRO A 119 7.16 -3.93 14.74
C PRO A 119 8.32 -3.09 14.18
N PRO A 120 9.38 -3.72 13.60
CA PRO A 120 10.46 -3.02 12.93
C PRO A 120 10.21 -2.82 11.42
N LEU A 121 9.28 -3.56 10.81
CA LEU A 121 9.02 -3.53 9.38
C LEU A 121 8.14 -2.35 8.97
N TYR A 122 8.57 -1.62 7.93
CA TYR A 122 7.85 -0.46 7.40
C TYR A 122 6.57 -0.87 6.66
N ALA A 123 5.49 -0.18 6.95
CA ALA A 123 4.22 -0.37 6.24
C ALA A 123 4.15 0.48 4.97
N GLU A 124 3.50 -0.04 3.93
CA GLU A 124 3.29 0.68 2.67
C GLU A 124 2.68 2.07 2.91
N ALA A 125 3.39 3.11 2.47
CA ALA A 125 2.91 4.49 2.56
C ALA A 125 3.58 5.39 1.51
N GLY A 126 2.85 6.40 1.02
CA GLY A 126 3.42 7.45 0.17
C GLY A 126 4.06 7.00 -1.14
N GLY A 127 3.70 5.81 -1.66
CA GLY A 127 4.29 5.24 -2.87
C GLY A 127 5.55 4.39 -2.62
N GLN A 128 5.99 4.26 -1.38
CA GLN A 128 7.03 3.32 -0.97
C GLN A 128 6.40 1.97 -0.66
N MET A 129 7.00 0.89 -1.18
CA MET A 129 6.54 -0.48 -0.90
C MET A 129 6.81 -0.83 0.57
N ALA A 130 5.96 -1.73 1.11
CA ALA A 130 6.16 -2.31 2.42
C ALA A 130 7.44 -3.14 2.49
N ASP A 131 8.04 -3.19 3.66
CA ASP A 131 9.16 -4.08 3.94
C ASP A 131 8.71 -5.55 3.92
N ARG A 132 9.66 -6.41 3.62
CA ARG A 132 9.52 -7.86 3.76
C ARG A 132 10.50 -8.34 4.81
N GLY A 133 10.13 -9.39 5.53
CA GLY A 133 10.98 -9.89 6.58
C GLY A 133 10.53 -11.25 7.10
N ARG A 134 10.99 -11.57 8.29
CA ARG A 134 10.65 -12.84 8.97
C ARG A 134 10.30 -12.57 10.42
N ILE A 135 9.34 -13.33 10.92
CA ILE A 135 9.01 -13.40 12.33
C ILE A 135 9.45 -14.78 12.81
N MET A 136 10.26 -14.81 13.84
CA MET A 136 10.72 -16.06 14.48
C MET A 136 10.22 -16.08 15.92
N ALA A 137 9.56 -17.15 16.33
CA ALA A 137 9.08 -17.35 17.68
C ALA A 137 9.31 -18.81 18.09
N GLY A 138 10.35 -19.05 18.89
CA GLY A 138 10.81 -20.41 19.21
C GLY A 138 11.23 -21.19 17.98
N GLU A 139 10.55 -22.29 17.67
CA GLU A 139 10.77 -23.11 16.46
C GLU A 139 9.92 -22.66 15.26
N SER A 140 9.10 -21.64 15.44
CA SER A 140 8.20 -21.15 14.41
C SER A 140 8.84 -20.08 13.55
N LEU A 141 8.59 -20.15 12.25
CA LEU A 141 9.06 -19.21 11.25
C LEU A 141 7.91 -18.75 10.37
N LEU A 142 7.75 -17.43 10.26
CA LEU A 142 6.80 -16.81 9.34
C LEU A 142 7.52 -15.90 8.37
N GLU A 143 7.14 -15.95 7.11
CA GLU A 143 7.62 -15.07 6.07
C GLU A 143 6.63 -13.93 5.88
N VAL A 144 7.07 -12.69 6.17
CA VAL A 144 6.25 -11.48 6.00
C VAL A 144 6.34 -11.01 4.56
N ASN A 145 5.21 -11.00 3.88
CA ASN A 145 5.11 -10.63 2.46
C ASN A 145 4.69 -9.17 2.25
N ASP A 146 3.94 -8.62 3.22
CA ASP A 146 3.40 -7.26 3.15
C ASP A 146 3.15 -6.73 4.56
N VAL A 147 3.25 -5.40 4.72
CA VAL A 147 2.93 -4.72 5.98
C VAL A 147 2.00 -3.55 5.67
N GLN A 148 0.86 -3.51 6.36
CA GLN A 148 -0.14 -2.47 6.21
C GLN A 148 -0.36 -1.71 7.51
N LYS A 149 -0.68 -0.42 7.39
CA LYS A 149 -0.98 0.46 8.52
C LYS A 149 -2.47 0.74 8.60
N ILE A 150 -3.11 0.33 9.69
CA ILE A 150 -4.52 0.54 9.95
C ILE A 150 -4.70 1.65 10.99
N GLY A 151 -5.55 2.64 10.69
CA GLY A 151 -5.90 3.71 11.61
C GLY A 151 -4.72 4.55 12.12
N LYS A 152 -3.61 4.62 11.38
CA LYS A 152 -2.38 5.35 11.68
C LYS A 152 -1.56 4.83 12.89
N LYS A 153 -2.05 3.83 13.63
CA LYS A 153 -1.45 3.36 14.88
C LYS A 153 -1.21 1.86 14.96
N LEU A 154 -1.70 1.08 14.00
CA LEU A 154 -1.61 -0.37 14.01
C LEU A 154 -0.87 -0.86 12.77
N TRP A 155 0.23 -1.61 12.96
CA TRP A 155 0.95 -2.29 11.90
C TRP A 155 0.48 -3.75 11.82
N VAL A 156 0.00 -4.14 10.66
CA VAL A 156 -0.51 -5.49 10.38
C VAL A 156 0.41 -6.15 9.37
N HIS A 157 1.04 -7.24 9.77
CA HIS A 157 1.99 -8.01 8.97
C HIS A 157 1.27 -9.17 8.31
N LYS A 158 1.15 -9.17 6.99
CA LYS A 158 0.64 -10.30 6.23
C LYS A 158 1.75 -11.31 6.03
N ALA A 159 1.62 -12.45 6.65
CA ALA A 159 2.65 -13.48 6.68
C ALA A 159 2.10 -14.85 6.31
N THR A 160 3.03 -15.72 5.90
CA THR A 160 2.78 -17.15 5.71
C THR A 160 3.60 -17.92 6.74
N VAL A 161 2.99 -18.83 7.45
CA VAL A 161 3.68 -19.72 8.40
C VAL A 161 4.45 -20.76 7.59
N THR A 162 5.78 -20.69 7.63
CA THR A 162 6.66 -21.59 6.85
C THR A 162 7.18 -22.77 7.67
N ALA A 163 7.15 -22.66 8.99
CA ALA A 163 7.47 -23.76 9.91
C ALA A 163 6.81 -23.54 11.26
N GLY A 164 6.41 -24.63 11.92
CA GLY A 164 5.82 -24.62 13.25
C GLY A 164 4.41 -24.03 13.32
N GLY A 165 4.11 -23.32 14.37
CA GLY A 165 2.85 -22.62 14.62
C GLY A 165 3.09 -21.39 15.48
N LEU A 166 2.19 -20.40 15.43
CA LEU A 166 2.29 -19.18 16.21
C LEU A 166 1.06 -19.04 17.11
N ASP A 167 1.30 -18.81 18.38
CA ASP A 167 0.26 -18.58 19.37
C ASP A 167 0.23 -17.10 19.80
N LEU A 168 -0.95 -16.65 20.19
CA LEU A 168 -1.13 -15.33 20.78
C LEU A 168 -0.28 -15.19 22.05
N GLY A 169 0.48 -14.10 22.17
CA GLY A 169 1.35 -13.82 23.31
C GLY A 169 2.77 -14.41 23.21
N MET A 170 3.11 -15.13 22.12
CA MET A 170 4.51 -15.54 21.88
C MET A 170 5.42 -14.33 21.62
N SER A 171 6.70 -14.48 21.96
CA SER A 171 7.78 -13.49 21.72
C SER A 171 8.93 -14.15 20.99
#